data_ebbaa79b05e8137af2d19be45a5fc18b
#
_entry.id   ebbaa79b05e8137af2d19be45a5fc18b
#
_cell.length_a   1.000
_cell.length_b   1.000
_cell.length_c   1.000
_cell.angle_alpha   90.00
_cell.angle_beta   90.00
_cell.angle_gamma   90.00
#
_symmetry.space_group_name_H-M   'P 1'
#
loop_
_entity.id
_entity.type
_entity.pdbx_description
1 polymer ?
#
loop_
_entity_poly.entity_id
_entity_poly.type
_entity_poly.pdbx_seq_one_letter_code
_entity_poly.pdbx_strand_id
1 'polypeptide(L)'
;MTHFQNKVVLITGGSRGIGRAISIAFAKEKATVIINYKTNNNAANETVQKCKSFGANVEAIKTDISNEDEVQDMIKYIINKYGKLSCLVNNAFAPFKFDAEQRQMADQVSWDEYDTQFQGAIKYAYNTIHYCMPYLKEEVESSIINITSNLTKRPIIPYHQYNVAKSALESFTKNLAMDLGRYNIRVNCIAPGLVYPINGTYNTKEKLKENIITQTPLGRIATPEDIAGPTLFLASQWSEFVTGQVLYVDGGFTI
;
A
#
# COMPACT_ATOMS: atom_id res chain seq x y z
N MET A 1 -2.43 -8.28 23.70
CA MET A 1 -0.99 -8.31 23.37
C MET A 1 -0.78 -7.45 22.14
N THR A 2 0.11 -6.49 22.19
CA THR A 2 0.42 -5.62 21.05
C THR A 2 1.41 -6.37 20.14
N HIS A 3 0.92 -6.87 19.00
CA HIS A 3 1.72 -7.71 18.08
C HIS A 3 2.88 -6.96 17.42
N PHE A 4 2.88 -5.63 17.45
CA PHE A 4 3.87 -4.79 16.76
C PHE A 4 4.76 -3.98 17.70
N GLN A 5 4.70 -4.23 19.00
CA GLN A 5 5.64 -3.63 19.94
C GLN A 5 7.08 -3.98 19.55
N ASN A 6 7.96 -2.98 19.49
CA ASN A 6 9.35 -3.11 19.00
C ASN A 6 9.51 -3.44 17.49
N LYS A 7 8.45 -3.38 16.69
CA LYS A 7 8.56 -3.46 15.22
C LYS A 7 8.65 -2.05 14.64
N VAL A 8 9.50 -1.88 13.61
CA VAL A 8 9.60 -0.64 12.82
C VAL A 8 8.93 -0.89 11.47
N VAL A 9 7.94 -0.06 11.14
CA VAL A 9 7.11 -0.21 9.95
C VAL A 9 7.23 1.02 9.07
N LEU A 10 7.63 0.85 7.81
CA LEU A 10 7.64 1.91 6.80
C LEU A 10 6.40 1.81 5.92
N ILE A 11 5.63 2.92 5.82
CA ILE A 11 4.44 3.01 4.96
C ILE A 11 4.67 4.10 3.91
N THR A 12 4.76 3.72 2.63
CA THR A 12 4.87 4.71 1.55
C THR A 12 3.50 5.36 1.28
N GLY A 13 3.50 6.69 1.09
CA GLY A 13 2.25 7.43 0.97
C GLY A 13 1.37 7.35 2.21
N GLY A 14 1.98 7.20 3.40
CA GLY A 14 1.29 6.96 4.68
C GLY A 14 0.54 8.16 5.26
N SER A 15 0.57 9.34 4.60
CA SER A 15 0.04 10.59 5.16
C SER A 15 -1.46 10.82 4.92
N ARG A 16 -2.11 10.09 4.01
CA ARG A 16 -3.54 10.26 3.65
C ARG A 16 -4.19 8.97 3.17
N GLY A 17 -5.53 8.97 3.07
CA GLY A 17 -6.32 7.86 2.53
C GLY A 17 -6.00 6.53 3.19
N ILE A 18 -5.83 5.48 2.39
CA ILE A 18 -5.51 4.12 2.84
C ILE A 18 -4.22 4.09 3.65
N GLY A 19 -3.15 4.75 3.18
CA GLY A 19 -1.88 4.80 3.89
C GLY A 19 -1.99 5.43 5.28
N ARG A 20 -2.81 6.48 5.45
CA ARG A 20 -3.10 7.08 6.77
C ARG A 20 -3.80 6.09 7.70
N ALA A 21 -4.81 5.39 7.21
CA ALA A 21 -5.53 4.40 8.00
C ALA A 21 -4.61 3.26 8.45
N ILE A 22 -3.74 2.77 7.56
CA ILE A 22 -2.71 1.78 7.86
C ILE A 22 -1.74 2.32 8.92
N SER A 23 -1.22 3.55 8.76
CA SER A 23 -0.31 4.18 9.72
C SER A 23 -0.93 4.27 11.13
N ILE A 24 -2.20 4.69 11.20
CA ILE A 24 -2.95 4.77 12.46
C ILE A 24 -3.16 3.38 13.08
N ALA A 25 -3.45 2.37 12.26
CA ALA A 25 -3.66 1.00 12.74
C ALA A 25 -2.38 0.42 13.36
N PHE A 26 -1.23 0.55 12.70
CA PHE A 26 0.06 0.16 13.29
C PHE A 26 0.42 0.94 14.56
N ALA A 27 0.08 2.23 14.61
CA ALA A 27 0.30 3.05 15.79
C ALA A 27 -0.54 2.59 17.00
N LYS A 28 -1.79 2.18 16.78
CA LYS A 28 -2.65 1.56 17.83
C LYS A 28 -2.03 0.29 18.39
N GLU A 29 -1.35 -0.50 17.55
CA GLU A 29 -0.63 -1.73 17.91
C GLU A 29 0.78 -1.48 18.45
N LYS A 30 1.15 -0.22 18.74
CA LYS A 30 2.42 0.19 19.35
C LYS A 30 3.67 -0.05 18.49
N ALA A 31 3.51 -0.14 17.18
CA ALA A 31 4.65 -0.10 16.27
C ALA A 31 5.36 1.27 16.30
N THR A 32 6.64 1.29 15.99
CA THR A 32 7.31 2.50 15.49
C THR A 32 6.92 2.68 14.04
N VAL A 33 6.21 3.77 13.72
CA VAL A 33 5.61 4.02 12.41
C VAL A 33 6.37 5.09 11.66
N ILE A 34 6.93 4.74 10.51
CA ILE A 34 7.57 5.68 9.59
C ILE A 34 6.63 5.97 8.44
N ILE A 35 6.20 7.22 8.33
CA ILE A 35 5.27 7.71 7.33
C ILE A 35 6.07 8.38 6.22
N ASN A 36 6.23 7.71 5.08
CA ASN A 36 6.76 8.41 3.90
C ASN A 36 5.66 9.24 3.23
N TYR A 37 6.03 10.44 2.79
CA TYR A 37 5.17 11.30 1.96
C TYR A 37 6.02 12.13 0.97
N LYS A 38 5.41 12.59 -0.14
CA LYS A 38 6.12 13.36 -1.17
C LYS A 38 5.96 14.87 -1.01
N THR A 39 4.73 15.37 -0.85
CA THR A 39 4.44 16.82 -0.98
C THR A 39 3.60 17.43 0.15
N ASN A 40 2.64 16.72 0.72
CA ASN A 40 1.67 17.30 1.65
C ASN A 40 2.14 17.24 3.11
N ASN A 41 2.88 18.26 3.53
CA ASN A 41 3.40 18.37 4.90
C ASN A 41 2.27 18.42 5.96
N ASN A 42 1.16 19.11 5.67
CA ASN A 42 0.06 19.26 6.63
C ASN A 42 -0.60 17.91 6.91
N ALA A 43 -0.95 17.15 5.86
CA ALA A 43 -1.52 15.82 6.02
C ALA A 43 -0.55 14.84 6.74
N ALA A 44 0.75 14.96 6.49
CA ALA A 44 1.76 14.16 7.18
C ALA A 44 1.80 14.51 8.68
N ASN A 45 1.82 15.79 9.03
CA ASN A 45 1.81 16.26 10.43
C ASN A 45 0.52 15.84 11.17
N GLU A 46 -0.64 16.01 10.55
CA GLU A 46 -1.92 15.56 11.12
C GLU A 46 -1.91 14.05 11.42
N THR A 47 -1.38 13.25 10.49
CA THR A 47 -1.28 11.80 10.67
C THR A 47 -0.31 11.45 11.78
N VAL A 48 0.84 12.11 11.86
CA VAL A 48 1.80 11.96 12.97
C VAL A 48 1.14 12.28 14.31
N GLN A 49 0.42 13.41 14.44
CA GLN A 49 -0.26 13.78 15.68
C GLN A 49 -1.31 12.74 16.07
N LYS A 50 -2.10 12.26 15.09
CA LYS A 50 -3.08 11.21 15.32
C LYS A 50 -2.44 9.92 15.81
N CYS A 51 -1.34 9.48 15.20
CA CYS A 51 -0.63 8.28 15.64
C CYS A 51 -0.01 8.46 17.05
N LYS A 52 0.58 9.61 17.33
CA LYS A 52 1.13 9.95 18.66
C LYS A 52 0.06 9.94 19.75
N SER A 53 -1.20 10.29 19.45
CA SER A 53 -2.29 10.23 20.42
C SER A 53 -2.59 8.82 20.96
N PHE A 54 -2.11 7.77 20.27
CA PHE A 54 -2.13 6.39 20.74
C PHE A 54 -0.85 5.99 21.51
N GLY A 55 0.10 6.92 21.73
CA GLY A 55 1.36 6.66 22.42
C GLY A 55 2.38 5.88 21.58
N ALA A 56 2.25 5.88 20.26
CA ALA A 56 3.21 5.25 19.36
C ALA A 56 4.39 6.18 19.06
N ASN A 57 5.58 5.61 18.80
CA ASN A 57 6.70 6.33 18.22
C ASN A 57 6.44 6.51 16.71
N VAL A 58 6.41 7.75 16.23
CA VAL A 58 6.00 8.06 14.86
C VAL A 58 6.82 9.19 14.27
N GLU A 59 7.26 9.02 13.06
CA GLU A 59 7.95 10.03 12.28
C GLU A 59 7.45 10.08 10.84
N ALA A 60 7.37 11.28 10.27
CA ALA A 60 7.09 11.48 8.85
C ALA A 60 8.35 11.93 8.12
N ILE A 61 8.69 11.25 7.02
CA ILE A 61 9.88 11.54 6.21
C ILE A 61 9.41 11.95 4.81
N LYS A 62 9.83 13.15 4.39
CA LYS A 62 9.56 13.67 3.04
C LYS A 62 10.57 13.06 2.09
N THR A 63 10.11 12.23 1.14
CA THR A 63 10.96 11.54 0.17
C THR A 63 10.17 11.26 -1.09
N ASP A 64 10.73 11.57 -2.24
CA ASP A 64 10.20 11.11 -3.52
C ASP A 64 10.69 9.69 -3.82
N ILE A 65 9.82 8.70 -3.64
CA ILE A 65 10.20 7.30 -3.86
C ILE A 65 10.40 6.91 -5.33
N SER A 66 10.18 7.83 -6.28
CA SER A 66 10.61 7.66 -7.67
C SER A 66 12.12 7.90 -7.85
N ASN A 67 12.75 8.61 -6.90
CA ASN A 67 14.18 8.92 -6.88
C ASN A 67 14.91 7.91 -6.00
N GLU A 68 15.80 7.14 -6.59
CA GLU A 68 16.55 6.07 -5.92
C GLU A 68 17.46 6.60 -4.79
N ASP A 69 18.15 7.72 -5.04
CA ASP A 69 19.08 8.31 -4.06
C ASP A 69 18.32 8.77 -2.81
N GLU A 70 17.17 9.44 -3.01
CA GLU A 70 16.32 9.87 -1.88
C GLU A 70 15.80 8.66 -1.08
N VAL A 71 15.43 7.56 -1.77
CA VAL A 71 14.99 6.32 -1.08
C VAL A 71 16.14 5.73 -0.29
N GLN A 72 17.33 5.64 -0.88
CA GLN A 72 18.51 5.12 -0.18
C GLN A 72 18.82 5.93 1.08
N ASP A 73 18.79 7.25 0.98
CA ASP A 73 19.05 8.14 2.11
C ASP A 73 17.98 8.02 3.20
N MET A 74 16.69 7.92 2.81
CA MET A 74 15.60 7.66 3.74
C MET A 74 15.82 6.35 4.51
N ILE A 75 16.16 5.26 3.82
CA ILE A 75 16.38 3.96 4.47
C ILE A 75 17.59 4.01 5.38
N LYS A 76 18.72 4.58 4.95
CA LYS A 76 19.91 4.78 5.80
C LYS A 76 19.55 5.56 7.07
N TYR A 77 18.78 6.64 6.95
CA TYR A 77 18.32 7.41 8.10
C TYR A 77 17.48 6.57 9.07
N ILE A 78 16.51 5.80 8.55
CA ILE A 78 15.66 4.92 9.37
C ILE A 78 16.52 3.92 10.15
N ILE A 79 17.45 3.26 9.49
CA ILE A 79 18.30 2.25 10.12
C ILE A 79 19.25 2.86 11.15
N ASN A 80 19.88 4.00 10.83
CA ASN A 80 20.75 4.70 11.78
C ASN A 80 20.01 5.11 13.06
N LYS A 81 18.73 5.48 12.94
CA LYS A 81 17.93 5.96 14.06
C LYS A 81 17.25 4.86 14.86
N TYR A 82 16.73 3.84 14.18
CA TYR A 82 15.88 2.81 14.79
C TYR A 82 16.53 1.43 14.85
N GLY A 83 17.67 1.23 14.19
CA GLY A 83 18.46 0.01 14.20
C GLY A 83 17.92 -1.13 13.36
N LYS A 84 16.68 -1.02 12.81
CA LYS A 84 16.01 -2.12 12.10
C LYS A 84 14.84 -1.66 11.24
N LEU A 85 14.34 -2.58 10.40
CA LEU A 85 13.08 -2.46 9.67
C LEU A 85 12.38 -3.82 9.62
N SER A 86 11.17 -3.91 10.17
CA SER A 86 10.46 -5.18 10.31
C SER A 86 9.32 -5.37 9.29
N CYS A 87 8.77 -4.27 8.77
CA CYS A 87 7.69 -4.32 7.79
C CYS A 87 7.76 -3.15 6.81
N LEU A 88 7.52 -3.43 5.53
CA LEU A 88 7.38 -2.44 4.47
C LEU A 88 5.98 -2.54 3.86
N VAL A 89 5.24 -1.41 3.83
CA VAL A 89 3.95 -1.30 3.13
C VAL A 89 4.10 -0.35 1.94
N ASN A 90 4.10 -0.90 0.73
CA ASN A 90 4.10 -0.16 -0.52
C ASN A 90 2.66 0.22 -0.88
N ASN A 91 2.26 1.41 -0.46
CA ASN A 91 0.93 1.95 -0.71
C ASN A 91 0.94 3.14 -1.69
N ALA A 92 2.03 3.89 -1.78
CA ALA A 92 2.12 4.99 -2.74
C ALA A 92 2.12 4.50 -4.20
N PHE A 93 1.47 5.27 -5.07
CA PHE A 93 1.43 5.01 -6.52
C PHE A 93 1.41 6.33 -7.30
N ALA A 94 1.65 6.26 -8.62
CA ALA A 94 1.56 7.45 -9.48
C ALA A 94 0.15 8.05 -9.47
N PRO A 95 0.01 9.38 -9.60
CA PRO A 95 -1.29 10.00 -9.74
C PRO A 95 -2.10 9.36 -10.86
N PHE A 96 -3.37 9.03 -10.57
CA PHE A 96 -4.30 8.49 -11.54
C PHE A 96 -5.68 9.10 -11.34
N LYS A 97 -6.36 9.46 -12.44
CA LYS A 97 -7.74 9.99 -12.41
C LYS A 97 -8.73 8.85 -12.61
N PHE A 98 -9.44 8.50 -11.55
CA PHE A 98 -10.51 7.51 -11.60
C PHE A 98 -11.82 8.17 -12.07
N ASP A 99 -12.01 8.20 -13.38
CA ASP A 99 -13.21 8.72 -14.02
C ASP A 99 -13.73 7.68 -15.02
N ALA A 100 -14.82 7.00 -14.66
CA ALA A 100 -15.36 5.90 -15.46
C ALA A 100 -15.96 6.35 -16.81
N GLU A 101 -16.43 7.60 -16.90
CA GLU A 101 -17.06 8.13 -18.12
C GLU A 101 -16.04 8.76 -19.08
N GLN A 102 -14.98 9.36 -18.55
CA GLN A 102 -13.94 10.02 -19.33
C GLN A 102 -12.65 9.16 -19.44
N ARG A 103 -12.74 7.87 -19.14
CA ARG A 103 -11.61 6.96 -19.33
C ARG A 103 -11.27 6.81 -20.82
N GLN A 104 -10.02 6.61 -21.10
CA GLN A 104 -9.57 6.29 -22.46
C GLN A 104 -9.97 4.85 -22.82
N MET A 105 -10.33 4.65 -24.09
CA MET A 105 -10.51 3.33 -24.67
C MET A 105 -9.16 2.70 -25.04
N ALA A 106 -9.13 1.41 -25.31
CA ALA A 106 -7.89 0.66 -25.56
C ALA A 106 -7.02 1.24 -26.70
N ASP A 107 -7.65 1.82 -27.71
CA ASP A 107 -7.02 2.46 -28.86
C ASP A 107 -6.58 3.90 -28.64
N GLN A 108 -6.87 4.48 -27.47
CA GLN A 108 -6.57 5.85 -27.10
C GLN A 108 -5.45 5.99 -26.08
N VAL A 109 -5.19 4.92 -25.31
CA VAL A 109 -4.16 4.95 -24.25
C VAL A 109 -2.76 4.90 -24.89
N SER A 110 -1.95 5.91 -24.62
CA SER A 110 -0.57 5.98 -25.09
C SER A 110 0.37 5.08 -24.29
N TRP A 111 1.52 4.73 -24.89
CA TRP A 111 2.56 4.00 -24.15
C TRP A 111 3.10 4.78 -22.95
N ASP A 112 3.24 6.10 -23.05
CA ASP A 112 3.74 6.95 -21.97
C ASP A 112 2.82 6.91 -20.72
N GLU A 113 1.51 6.73 -20.93
CA GLU A 113 0.57 6.56 -19.82
C GLU A 113 0.72 5.19 -19.16
N TYR A 114 0.99 4.13 -19.93
CA TYR A 114 1.37 2.83 -19.38
C TYR A 114 2.68 2.95 -18.60
N ASP A 115 3.72 3.57 -19.17
CA ASP A 115 5.02 3.74 -18.52
C ASP A 115 4.86 4.50 -17.20
N THR A 116 4.10 5.59 -17.19
CA THR A 116 3.79 6.36 -15.97
C THR A 116 3.21 5.47 -14.86
N GLN A 117 2.26 4.58 -15.19
CA GLN A 117 1.66 3.68 -14.19
C GLN A 117 2.60 2.54 -13.81
N PHE A 118 3.42 2.01 -14.72
CA PHE A 118 4.49 1.08 -14.38
C PHE A 118 5.52 1.70 -13.44
N GLN A 119 5.96 2.93 -13.72
CA GLN A 119 6.83 3.68 -12.80
C GLN A 119 6.17 3.78 -11.40
N GLY A 120 4.91 4.17 -11.34
CA GLY A 120 4.18 4.36 -10.09
C GLY A 120 3.86 3.09 -9.32
N ALA A 121 3.69 1.95 -9.98
CA ALA A 121 3.39 0.68 -9.32
C ALA A 121 4.64 -0.16 -9.07
N ILE A 122 5.47 -0.36 -10.11
CA ILE A 122 6.59 -1.30 -10.04
C ILE A 122 7.86 -0.60 -9.56
N LYS A 123 8.28 0.51 -10.21
CA LYS A 123 9.54 1.16 -9.84
C LYS A 123 9.51 1.71 -8.42
N TYR A 124 8.38 2.27 -7.97
CA TYR A 124 8.26 2.76 -6.59
C TYR A 124 8.42 1.62 -5.57
N ALA A 125 7.74 0.48 -5.81
CA ALA A 125 7.88 -0.70 -4.96
C ALA A 125 9.28 -1.31 -5.06
N TYR A 126 9.85 -1.39 -6.26
CA TYR A 126 11.22 -1.88 -6.47
C TYR A 126 12.23 -1.05 -5.68
N ASN A 127 12.23 0.27 -5.81
CA ASN A 127 13.16 1.15 -5.10
C ASN A 127 13.12 0.92 -3.59
N THR A 128 11.91 0.93 -3.02
CA THR A 128 11.77 0.73 -1.57
C THR A 128 12.16 -0.68 -1.13
N ILE A 129 11.76 -1.72 -1.85
CA ILE A 129 12.12 -3.11 -1.54
C ILE A 129 13.63 -3.31 -1.66
N HIS A 130 14.24 -2.82 -2.73
CA HIS A 130 15.68 -2.97 -3.00
C HIS A 130 16.52 -2.47 -1.83
N TYR A 131 16.26 -1.24 -1.37
CA TYR A 131 17.04 -0.63 -0.28
C TYR A 131 16.62 -1.11 1.11
N CYS A 132 15.39 -1.60 1.30
CA CYS A 132 14.96 -2.22 2.56
C CYS A 132 15.47 -3.66 2.75
N MET A 133 15.69 -4.37 1.65
CA MET A 133 15.95 -5.82 1.65
C MET A 133 17.11 -6.26 2.55
N PRO A 134 18.29 -5.62 2.60
CA PRO A 134 19.36 -6.03 3.50
C PRO A 134 18.91 -6.09 4.96
N TYR A 135 18.15 -5.10 5.40
CA TYR A 135 17.70 -4.95 6.79
C TYR A 135 16.49 -5.84 7.13
N LEU A 136 15.62 -6.09 6.15
CA LEU A 136 14.53 -7.07 6.32
C LEU A 136 15.08 -8.50 6.50
N LYS A 137 16.23 -8.83 5.91
CA LYS A 137 16.90 -10.12 6.05
C LYS A 137 17.56 -10.31 7.43
N GLU A 138 17.85 -9.24 8.15
CA GLU A 138 18.44 -9.28 9.49
C GLU A 138 17.39 -9.51 10.59
N GLU A 139 16.12 -9.29 10.29
CA GLU A 139 15.01 -9.57 11.23
C GLU A 139 14.71 -11.08 11.27
N VAL A 140 14.28 -11.57 12.43
CA VAL A 140 13.86 -12.99 12.61
C VAL A 140 12.68 -13.31 11.70
N GLU A 141 11.79 -12.36 11.54
CA GLU A 141 10.64 -12.41 10.63
C GLU A 141 10.33 -11.00 10.12
N SER A 142 10.07 -10.87 8.85
CA SER A 142 9.67 -9.60 8.27
C SER A 142 8.60 -9.76 7.19
N SER A 143 7.98 -8.67 6.81
CA SER A 143 6.91 -8.69 5.82
C SER A 143 6.97 -7.51 4.86
N ILE A 144 6.60 -7.76 3.60
CA ILE A 144 6.38 -6.76 2.57
C ILE A 144 4.93 -6.86 2.12
N ILE A 145 4.20 -5.75 2.12
CA ILE A 145 2.81 -5.70 1.69
C ILE A 145 2.67 -4.67 0.58
N ASN A 146 2.22 -5.12 -0.59
CA ASN A 146 1.99 -4.27 -1.74
C ASN A 146 0.48 -4.00 -1.90
N ILE A 147 0.08 -2.73 -2.01
CA ILE A 147 -1.32 -2.37 -2.24
C ILE A 147 -1.60 -2.37 -3.75
N THR A 148 -2.43 -3.32 -4.16
CA THR A 148 -2.85 -3.51 -5.57
C THR A 148 -4.28 -3.00 -5.80
N SER A 149 -5.15 -3.74 -6.49
CA SER A 149 -6.55 -3.38 -6.73
C SER A 149 -7.36 -4.63 -7.10
N ASN A 150 -8.62 -4.67 -6.72
CA ASN A 150 -9.54 -5.74 -7.17
C ASN A 150 -9.84 -5.69 -8.67
N LEU A 151 -9.56 -4.57 -9.33
CA LEU A 151 -9.68 -4.44 -10.80
C LEU A 151 -8.71 -5.36 -11.56
N THR A 152 -7.68 -5.88 -10.92
CA THR A 152 -6.80 -6.91 -11.50
C THR A 152 -7.53 -8.23 -11.72
N LYS A 153 -8.50 -8.56 -10.85
CA LYS A 153 -9.32 -9.76 -10.95
C LYS A 153 -10.58 -9.55 -11.80
N ARG A 154 -11.27 -8.42 -11.59
CA ARG A 154 -12.52 -8.07 -12.29
C ARG A 154 -12.48 -6.61 -12.75
N PRO A 155 -12.04 -6.34 -13.99
CA PRO A 155 -11.88 -4.98 -14.52
C PRO A 155 -13.24 -4.40 -15.00
N ILE A 156 -14.18 -4.20 -14.07
CA ILE A 156 -15.51 -3.62 -14.37
C ILE A 156 -15.42 -2.23 -15.01
N ILE A 157 -14.37 -1.49 -14.66
CA ILE A 157 -13.97 -0.27 -15.34
C ILE A 157 -12.55 -0.53 -15.85
N PRO A 158 -12.37 -0.70 -17.17
CA PRO A 158 -11.06 -1.01 -17.72
C PRO A 158 -10.18 0.26 -17.78
N TYR A 159 -9.60 0.62 -16.65
CA TYR A 159 -8.50 1.58 -16.57
C TYR A 159 -7.21 0.89 -17.01
N HIS A 160 -7.01 0.77 -18.32
CA HIS A 160 -6.03 -0.10 -18.97
C HIS A 160 -4.64 -0.02 -18.33
N GLN A 161 -4.03 1.15 -18.34
CA GLN A 161 -2.67 1.38 -17.85
C GLN A 161 -2.54 1.10 -16.35
N TYR A 162 -3.55 1.50 -15.56
CA TYR A 162 -3.57 1.26 -14.12
C TYR A 162 -3.70 -0.22 -13.78
N ASN A 163 -4.67 -0.91 -14.40
CA ASN A 163 -4.94 -2.32 -14.13
C ASN A 163 -3.75 -3.20 -14.51
N VAL A 164 -3.13 -2.94 -15.67
CA VAL A 164 -1.95 -3.70 -16.14
C VAL A 164 -0.77 -3.49 -15.17
N ALA A 165 -0.51 -2.27 -14.73
CA ALA A 165 0.56 -1.98 -13.78
C ALA A 165 0.31 -2.64 -12.41
N LYS A 166 -0.95 -2.66 -11.92
CA LYS A 166 -1.30 -3.34 -10.66
C LYS A 166 -1.22 -4.86 -10.78
N SER A 167 -1.57 -5.44 -11.94
CA SER A 167 -1.37 -6.88 -12.22
C SER A 167 0.11 -7.25 -12.26
N ALA A 168 0.95 -6.39 -12.84
CA ALA A 168 2.39 -6.58 -12.82
C ALA A 168 2.96 -6.56 -11.38
N LEU A 169 2.43 -5.70 -10.50
CA LEU A 169 2.82 -5.67 -9.09
C LEU A 169 2.43 -6.97 -8.34
N GLU A 170 1.30 -7.60 -8.68
CA GLU A 170 0.93 -8.91 -8.13
C GLU A 170 1.90 -10.01 -8.59
N SER A 171 2.29 -10.01 -9.86
CA SER A 171 3.31 -10.93 -10.37
C SER A 171 4.66 -10.70 -9.70
N PHE A 172 5.09 -9.45 -9.56
CA PHE A 172 6.31 -9.08 -8.86
C PHE A 172 6.30 -9.58 -7.41
N THR A 173 5.17 -9.43 -6.69
CA THR A 173 4.98 -9.95 -5.33
C THR A 173 5.22 -11.46 -5.23
N LYS A 174 4.68 -12.24 -6.18
CA LYS A 174 4.83 -13.71 -6.20
C LYS A 174 6.29 -14.12 -6.40
N ASN A 175 7.00 -13.47 -7.32
CA ASN A 175 8.42 -13.74 -7.55
C ASN A 175 9.26 -13.41 -6.30
N LEU A 176 9.01 -12.28 -5.67
CA LEU A 176 9.69 -11.91 -4.42
C LEU A 176 9.39 -12.91 -3.29
N ALA A 177 8.15 -13.39 -3.17
CA ALA A 177 7.78 -14.39 -2.17
C ALA A 177 8.57 -15.69 -2.32
N MET A 178 8.80 -16.15 -3.57
CA MET A 178 9.61 -17.33 -3.86
C MET A 178 11.08 -17.14 -3.45
N ASP A 179 11.66 -15.99 -3.77
CA ASP A 179 13.08 -15.74 -3.51
C ASP A 179 13.38 -15.42 -2.05
N LEU A 180 12.46 -14.73 -1.37
CA LEU A 180 12.68 -14.19 -0.04
C LEU A 180 12.20 -15.11 1.09
N GLY A 181 11.41 -16.14 0.80
CA GLY A 181 10.92 -17.10 1.78
C GLY A 181 12.05 -17.77 2.58
N ARG A 182 13.20 -18.07 1.95
CA ARG A 182 14.39 -18.61 2.63
C ARG A 182 14.99 -17.69 3.71
N TYR A 183 14.64 -16.42 3.71
CA TYR A 183 15.04 -15.42 4.71
C TYR A 183 13.91 -15.13 5.70
N ASN A 184 12.84 -15.93 5.70
CA ASN A 184 11.64 -15.71 6.50
C ASN A 184 10.97 -14.33 6.25
N ILE A 185 11.05 -13.84 5.01
CA ILE A 185 10.40 -12.62 4.56
C ILE A 185 9.14 -13.02 3.78
N ARG A 186 7.96 -12.64 4.29
CA ARG A 186 6.69 -12.87 3.60
C ARG A 186 6.36 -11.67 2.70
N VAL A 187 5.91 -11.93 1.48
CA VAL A 187 5.54 -10.87 0.52
C VAL A 187 4.14 -11.14 0.00
N ASN A 188 3.20 -10.23 0.28
CA ASN A 188 1.80 -10.40 -0.08
C ASN A 188 1.21 -9.11 -0.66
N CYS A 189 0.06 -9.22 -1.31
CA CYS A 189 -0.75 -8.11 -1.79
C CYS A 189 -2.04 -7.96 -0.97
N ILE A 190 -2.44 -6.72 -0.76
CA ILE A 190 -3.82 -6.34 -0.47
C ILE A 190 -4.40 -5.72 -1.74
N ALA A 191 -5.55 -6.21 -2.19
CA ALA A 191 -6.26 -5.74 -3.38
C ALA A 191 -7.60 -5.10 -2.97
N PRO A 192 -7.63 -3.78 -2.68
CA PRO A 192 -8.85 -3.09 -2.30
C PRO A 192 -9.86 -3.04 -3.45
N GLY A 193 -11.16 -3.06 -3.10
CA GLY A 193 -12.23 -2.56 -3.96
C GLY A 193 -12.25 -1.04 -4.02
N LEU A 194 -13.42 -0.47 -4.39
CA LEU A 194 -13.61 0.97 -4.25
C LEU A 194 -13.54 1.36 -2.78
N VAL A 195 -12.62 2.28 -2.46
CA VAL A 195 -12.47 2.85 -1.10
C VAL A 195 -12.90 4.32 -1.13
N TYR A 196 -13.79 4.71 -0.23
CA TYR A 196 -14.33 6.07 -0.15
C TYR A 196 -14.55 6.48 1.32
N PRO A 197 -14.30 7.73 1.69
CA PRO A 197 -13.72 8.81 0.88
C PRO A 197 -12.18 8.79 0.90
N ILE A 198 -11.57 8.87 -0.27
CA ILE A 198 -10.14 9.17 -0.43
C ILE A 198 -9.95 10.13 -1.61
N ASN A 199 -8.82 10.83 -1.68
CA ASN A 199 -8.59 11.84 -2.73
C ASN A 199 -8.77 11.29 -4.16
N GLY A 200 -8.33 10.04 -4.42
CA GLY A 200 -8.48 9.42 -5.74
C GLY A 200 -9.92 9.11 -6.13
N THR A 201 -10.81 8.88 -5.16
CA THR A 201 -12.21 8.48 -5.38
C THR A 201 -13.22 9.53 -4.95
N TYR A 202 -12.77 10.69 -4.46
CA TYR A 202 -13.68 11.73 -3.94
C TYR A 202 -14.74 12.17 -4.96
N ASN A 203 -14.36 12.24 -6.25
CA ASN A 203 -15.26 12.65 -7.34
C ASN A 203 -16.01 11.46 -7.97
N THR A 204 -15.99 10.27 -7.37
CA THR A 204 -16.78 9.14 -7.87
C THR A 204 -18.26 9.48 -7.87
N LYS A 205 -18.90 9.39 -9.04
CA LYS A 205 -20.31 9.72 -9.21
C LYS A 205 -21.20 8.79 -8.39
N GLU A 206 -22.31 9.33 -7.88
CA GLU A 206 -23.22 8.60 -7.02
C GLU A 206 -23.78 7.34 -7.68
N LYS A 207 -24.20 7.45 -8.95
CA LYS A 207 -24.69 6.31 -9.75
C LYS A 207 -23.67 5.14 -9.82
N LEU A 208 -22.36 5.45 -9.92
CA LEU A 208 -21.33 4.40 -9.91
C LEU A 208 -21.19 3.78 -8.52
N LYS A 209 -21.27 4.59 -7.46
CA LYS A 209 -21.26 4.10 -6.08
C LYS A 209 -22.43 3.16 -5.81
N GLU A 210 -23.64 3.56 -6.18
CA GLU A 210 -24.85 2.75 -6.06
C GLU A 210 -24.73 1.42 -6.81
N ASN A 211 -24.21 1.44 -8.03
CA ASN A 211 -23.98 0.23 -8.82
C ASN A 211 -22.98 -0.71 -8.16
N ILE A 212 -21.90 -0.18 -7.59
CA ILE A 212 -20.90 -0.98 -6.86
C ILE A 212 -21.52 -1.55 -5.58
N ILE A 213 -22.25 -0.74 -4.81
CA ILE A 213 -22.93 -1.17 -3.58
C ILE A 213 -23.89 -2.33 -3.87
N THR A 214 -24.72 -2.22 -4.91
CA THR A 214 -25.69 -3.25 -5.31
C THR A 214 -25.02 -4.58 -5.66
N GLN A 215 -23.81 -4.55 -6.26
CA GLN A 215 -23.05 -5.73 -6.62
C GLN A 215 -22.13 -6.24 -5.50
N THR A 216 -22.00 -5.51 -4.40
CA THR A 216 -21.14 -5.88 -3.27
C THR A 216 -21.94 -6.67 -2.23
N PRO A 217 -21.64 -7.95 -1.95
CA PRO A 217 -22.36 -8.74 -0.96
C PRO A 217 -22.49 -8.10 0.42
N LEU A 218 -21.45 -7.36 0.88
CA LEU A 218 -21.52 -6.63 2.16
C LEU A 218 -22.33 -5.32 2.09
N GLY A 219 -22.93 -4.98 0.94
CA GLY A 219 -23.90 -3.88 0.78
C GLY A 219 -23.34 -2.47 1.01
N ARG A 220 -22.04 -2.27 0.92
CA ARG A 220 -21.41 -0.96 1.11
C ARG A 220 -20.08 -0.82 0.37
N ILE A 221 -19.61 0.41 0.23
CA ILE A 221 -18.25 0.73 -0.23
C ILE A 221 -17.29 0.61 0.97
N ALA A 222 -16.06 0.19 0.70
CA ALA A 222 -15.02 0.12 1.73
C ALA A 222 -14.58 1.51 2.20
N THR A 223 -14.26 1.62 3.47
CA THR A 223 -13.54 2.76 4.06
C THR A 223 -12.03 2.48 4.09
N PRO A 224 -11.16 3.47 4.28
CA PRO A 224 -9.74 3.24 4.46
C PRO A 224 -9.41 2.28 5.62
N GLU A 225 -10.22 2.28 6.67
CA GLU A 225 -10.07 1.42 7.85
C GLU A 225 -10.30 -0.06 7.53
N ASP A 226 -11.18 -0.37 6.56
CA ASP A 226 -11.40 -1.75 6.11
C ASP A 226 -10.14 -2.37 5.49
N ILE A 227 -9.25 -1.54 4.94
CA ILE A 227 -7.99 -1.99 4.33
C ILE A 227 -6.88 -2.15 5.38
N ALA A 228 -6.94 -1.37 6.45
CA ALA A 228 -5.92 -1.37 7.49
C ALA A 228 -5.88 -2.69 8.28
N GLY A 229 -7.02 -3.28 8.64
CA GLY A 229 -7.10 -4.55 9.38
C GLY A 229 -6.42 -5.71 8.65
N PRO A 230 -6.80 -6.02 7.40
CA PRO A 230 -6.12 -7.03 6.58
C PRO A 230 -4.63 -6.76 6.37
N THR A 231 -4.20 -5.50 6.30
CA THR A 231 -2.78 -5.14 6.22
C THR A 231 -2.04 -5.51 7.51
N LEU A 232 -2.62 -5.22 8.69
CA LEU A 232 -2.08 -5.68 9.97
C LEU A 232 -2.01 -7.20 10.06
N PHE A 233 -3.06 -7.91 9.61
CA PHE A 233 -3.05 -9.38 9.58
C PHE A 233 -1.87 -9.91 8.77
N LEU A 234 -1.69 -9.44 7.52
CA LEU A 234 -0.58 -9.88 6.67
C LEU A 234 0.80 -9.48 7.20
N ALA A 235 0.88 -8.45 8.04
CA ALA A 235 2.13 -8.04 8.69
C ALA A 235 2.41 -8.80 10.00
N SER A 236 1.42 -9.48 10.59
CA SER A 236 1.49 -10.12 11.91
C SER A 236 1.91 -11.58 11.82
N GLN A 237 2.21 -12.17 13.00
CA GLN A 237 2.45 -13.60 13.17
C GLN A 237 1.24 -14.48 12.84
N TRP A 238 0.02 -13.94 12.85
CA TRP A 238 -1.17 -14.70 12.44
C TRP A 238 -1.15 -15.13 10.97
N SER A 239 -0.26 -14.56 10.18
CA SER A 239 -0.07 -14.91 8.77
C SER A 239 1.31 -15.53 8.48
N GLU A 240 1.94 -16.19 9.45
CA GLU A 240 3.29 -16.79 9.31
C GLU A 240 3.42 -17.73 8.10
N PHE A 241 2.36 -18.44 7.76
CA PHE A 241 2.36 -19.37 6.65
C PHE A 241 1.65 -18.82 5.39
N VAL A 242 1.57 -17.46 5.27
CA VAL A 242 0.91 -16.77 4.16
C VAL A 242 1.94 -15.92 3.42
N THR A 243 2.34 -16.35 2.22
CA THR A 243 3.22 -15.58 1.33
C THR A 243 2.82 -15.79 -0.14
N GLY A 244 3.11 -14.81 -1.00
CA GLY A 244 2.78 -14.82 -2.42
C GLY A 244 1.28 -14.63 -2.71
N GLN A 245 0.46 -14.27 -1.73
CA GLN A 245 -0.99 -14.20 -1.86
C GLN A 245 -1.47 -12.80 -2.23
N VAL A 246 -2.63 -12.75 -2.90
CA VAL A 246 -3.41 -11.55 -3.16
C VAL A 246 -4.70 -11.66 -2.35
N LEU A 247 -4.82 -10.85 -1.30
CA LEU A 247 -6.02 -10.78 -0.48
C LEU A 247 -6.93 -9.67 -1.00
N TYR A 248 -8.04 -10.05 -1.61
CA TYR A 248 -9.06 -9.11 -2.07
C TYR A 248 -9.89 -8.60 -0.90
N VAL A 249 -9.90 -7.28 -0.72
CA VAL A 249 -10.61 -6.58 0.35
C VAL A 249 -11.65 -5.67 -0.31
N ASP A 250 -12.73 -6.27 -0.80
CA ASP A 250 -13.70 -5.62 -1.66
C ASP A 250 -15.17 -5.96 -1.32
N GLY A 251 -15.40 -6.53 -0.13
CA GLY A 251 -16.74 -6.87 0.34
C GLY A 251 -17.42 -8.02 -0.43
N GLY A 252 -16.63 -8.82 -1.17
CA GLY A 252 -17.12 -9.90 -2.01
C GLY A 252 -17.46 -9.50 -3.45
N PHE A 253 -17.13 -8.28 -3.87
CA PHE A 253 -17.46 -7.76 -5.19
C PHE A 253 -16.88 -8.58 -6.35
N THR A 254 -15.76 -9.28 -6.15
CA THR A 254 -15.06 -10.05 -7.20
C THR A 254 -15.24 -11.59 -7.10
N ILE A 255 -16.19 -12.05 -6.29
CA ILE A 255 -16.56 -13.48 -6.23
C ILE A 255 -17.47 -13.88 -7.38
#